data_243a4e1fabad7de686851dedd67b4c03
#
_entry.id   243a4e1fabad7de686851dedd67b4c03
#
_cell.length_a   1.000
_cell.length_b   1.000
_cell.length_c   1.000
_cell.angle_alpha   90.00
_cell.angle_beta   90.00
_cell.angle_gamma   90.00
#
_symmetry.space_group_name_H-M   'P 1'
#
loop_
_entity.id
_entity.type
_entity.pdbx_description
1 polymer ?
#
loop_
_entity_poly.entity_id
_entity_poly.type
_entity_poly.pdbx_seq_one_letter_code
_entity_poly.pdbx_strand_id
1 'polypeptide(L)'
;MGERKASEKTFDFGNCAVVVAHPDDETLWAGGTILMHPEVRWTIVALCRKSDRDRAGRFLRAMEYLGARGNMGDLDDSPEQLPLLEDEVGDTIMSLLSCERFDLVITHSPYGEYTRHRRHEETAKAVCKLWKSGNLSA
;
A
#
# COMPACT_ATOMS: atom_id res chain seq x y z
N MET A 1 -44.99 -11.65 5.53
CA MET A 1 -44.03 -10.62 5.85
C MET A 1 -42.64 -11.14 5.44
N GLY A 2 -42.16 -10.61 4.34
CA GLY A 2 -40.81 -10.98 3.90
C GLY A 2 -39.77 -10.19 4.71
N GLU A 3 -38.93 -10.87 5.46
CA GLU A 3 -37.71 -10.29 5.99
C GLU A 3 -36.86 -9.84 4.82
N ARG A 4 -36.65 -8.52 4.67
CA ARG A 4 -35.62 -8.00 3.77
C ARG A 4 -34.29 -8.42 4.38
N LYS A 5 -33.68 -9.47 3.82
CA LYS A 5 -32.25 -9.70 4.02
C LYS A 5 -31.56 -8.42 3.59
N ALA A 6 -30.92 -7.74 4.54
CA ALA A 6 -29.97 -6.69 4.21
C ALA A 6 -29.00 -7.31 3.22
N SER A 7 -28.85 -6.71 2.03
CA SER A 7 -27.83 -7.15 1.08
C SER A 7 -26.50 -6.93 1.76
N GLU A 8 -25.86 -8.03 2.21
CA GLU A 8 -24.46 -7.96 2.62
C GLU A 8 -23.68 -7.35 1.47
N LYS A 9 -23.10 -6.17 1.69
CA LYS A 9 -22.16 -5.59 0.72
C LYS A 9 -20.98 -6.53 0.68
N THR A 10 -20.94 -7.39 -0.31
CA THR A 10 -19.79 -8.25 -0.56
C THR A 10 -18.63 -7.39 -1.01
N PHE A 11 -17.44 -7.65 -0.43
CA PHE A 11 -16.17 -7.08 -0.90
C PHE A 11 -15.83 -7.77 -2.23
N ASP A 12 -16.12 -7.09 -3.33
CA ASP A 12 -16.06 -7.66 -4.68
C ASP A 12 -14.81 -7.21 -5.44
N PHE A 13 -13.65 -7.34 -4.80
CA PHE A 13 -12.34 -7.06 -5.39
C PHE A 13 -11.51 -8.34 -5.41
N GLY A 14 -10.97 -8.70 -6.57
CA GLY A 14 -10.18 -9.92 -6.74
C GLY A 14 -8.67 -9.69 -6.59
N ASN A 15 -8.17 -8.52 -7.00
CA ASN A 15 -6.76 -8.17 -7.03
C ASN A 15 -6.56 -6.77 -6.46
N CYS A 16 -5.94 -6.68 -5.29
CA CYS A 16 -5.78 -5.42 -4.56
C CYS A 16 -4.31 -5.14 -4.25
N ALA A 17 -3.95 -3.87 -4.28
CA ALA A 17 -2.64 -3.40 -3.85
C ALA A 17 -2.74 -2.52 -2.59
N VAL A 18 -1.74 -2.61 -1.75
CA VAL A 18 -1.50 -1.71 -0.62
C VAL A 18 -0.14 -1.05 -0.84
N VAL A 19 -0.12 0.26 -0.93
CA VAL A 19 1.09 1.06 -1.15
C VAL A 19 1.34 1.93 0.07
N VAL A 20 2.40 1.63 0.79
CA VAL A 20 2.77 2.33 2.04
C VAL A 20 4.22 2.81 2.01
N ALA A 21 4.53 3.78 2.85
CA ALA A 21 5.88 4.34 2.94
C ALA A 21 6.85 3.38 3.66
N HIS A 22 6.44 2.81 4.78
CA HIS A 22 7.30 2.02 5.65
C HIS A 22 6.78 0.60 5.85
N PRO A 23 7.70 -0.38 6.02
CA PRO A 23 7.30 -1.73 6.41
C PRO A 23 6.78 -1.70 7.85
N ASP A 24 5.52 -1.92 8.03
CA ASP A 24 4.62 -2.02 9.19
C ASP A 24 3.32 -1.21 9.01
N ASP A 25 3.34 -0.15 8.21
CA ASP A 25 2.16 0.67 7.93
C ASP A 25 1.00 -0.15 7.37
N GLU A 26 1.29 -1.12 6.48
CA GLU A 26 0.28 -2.01 5.90
C GLU A 26 -0.44 -2.84 6.97
N THR A 27 0.30 -3.33 7.95
CA THR A 27 -0.26 -4.12 9.05
C THR A 27 -1.11 -3.25 9.97
N LEU A 28 -0.62 -2.06 10.30
CA LEU A 28 -1.32 -1.13 11.17
C LEU A 28 -2.65 -0.65 10.56
N TRP A 29 -2.62 -0.26 9.29
CA TRP A 29 -3.77 0.40 8.65
C TRP A 29 -4.67 -0.54 7.85
N ALA A 30 -4.14 -1.62 7.31
CA ALA A 30 -4.86 -2.52 6.43
C ALA A 30 -4.82 -4.00 6.84
N GLY A 31 -4.08 -4.36 7.88
CA GLY A 31 -3.90 -5.76 8.29
C GLY A 31 -5.21 -6.48 8.57
N GLY A 32 -6.13 -5.84 9.27
CA GLY A 32 -7.46 -6.40 9.53
C GLY A 32 -8.25 -6.65 8.26
N THR A 33 -8.25 -5.69 7.34
CA THR A 33 -8.93 -5.82 6.04
C THR A 33 -8.34 -6.97 5.22
N ILE A 34 -7.02 -7.08 5.17
CA ILE A 34 -6.35 -8.16 4.45
C ILE A 34 -6.70 -9.53 5.02
N LEU A 35 -6.66 -9.68 6.34
CA LEU A 35 -6.98 -10.94 7.02
C LEU A 35 -8.45 -11.35 6.86
N MET A 36 -9.36 -10.38 6.79
CA MET A 36 -10.79 -10.63 6.58
C MET A 36 -11.13 -11.04 5.14
N HIS A 37 -10.23 -10.82 4.20
CA HIS A 37 -10.44 -11.13 2.78
C HIS A 37 -9.31 -12.01 2.22
N PRO A 38 -9.16 -13.25 2.70
CA PRO A 38 -8.11 -14.17 2.27
C PRO A 38 -8.29 -14.64 0.82
N GLU A 39 -9.47 -14.49 0.24
CA GLU A 39 -9.78 -14.81 -1.16
C GLU A 39 -9.20 -13.79 -2.15
N VAL A 40 -8.86 -12.60 -1.67
CA VAL A 40 -8.27 -11.53 -2.48
C VAL A 40 -6.78 -11.78 -2.69
N ARG A 41 -6.32 -11.50 -3.90
CA ARG A 41 -4.90 -11.49 -4.21
C ARG A 41 -4.30 -10.13 -3.78
N TRP A 42 -3.62 -10.13 -2.65
CA TRP A 42 -3.00 -8.94 -2.09
C TRP A 42 -1.56 -8.77 -2.55
N THR A 43 -1.23 -7.59 -3.05
CA THR A 43 0.15 -7.14 -3.32
C THR A 43 0.44 -5.93 -2.44
N ILE A 44 1.47 -6.01 -1.63
CA ILE A 44 1.83 -4.97 -0.68
C ILE A 44 3.23 -4.47 -1.00
N VAL A 45 3.37 -3.16 -1.15
CA VAL A 45 4.68 -2.53 -1.37
C VAL A 45 4.95 -1.47 -0.32
N ALA A 46 6.14 -1.53 0.27
CA ALA A 46 6.67 -0.53 1.20
C ALA A 46 7.84 0.19 0.51
N LEU A 47 7.78 1.51 0.41
CA LEU A 47 8.70 2.27 -0.47
C LEU A 47 10.08 2.49 0.14
N CYS A 48 10.23 2.32 1.46
CA CYS A 48 11.46 2.58 2.20
C CYS A 48 11.99 1.33 2.88
N ARG A 49 13.24 1.37 3.34
CA ARG A 49 13.85 0.42 4.28
C ARG A 49 14.20 -0.96 3.74
N LYS A 50 14.27 -1.15 2.43
CA LYS A 50 14.73 -2.43 1.86
C LYS A 50 16.12 -2.83 2.33
N SER A 51 17.03 -1.89 2.44
CA SER A 51 18.42 -2.13 2.90
C SER A 51 18.57 -2.33 4.41
N ASP A 52 17.53 -2.03 5.19
CA ASP A 52 17.46 -2.38 6.61
C ASP A 52 17.06 -3.86 6.75
N ARG A 53 18.06 -4.72 7.00
CA ARG A 53 17.86 -6.18 7.01
C ARG A 53 16.87 -6.65 8.06
N ASP A 54 16.83 -6.02 9.23
CA ASP A 54 15.90 -6.37 10.30
C ASP A 54 14.46 -6.04 9.87
N ARG A 55 14.25 -4.84 9.38
CA ARG A 55 12.92 -4.40 8.92
C ARG A 55 12.45 -5.16 7.69
N ALA A 56 13.34 -5.41 6.74
CA ALA A 56 13.00 -6.20 5.54
C ALA A 56 12.61 -7.64 5.91
N GLY A 57 13.36 -8.28 6.82
CA GLY A 57 13.02 -9.62 7.29
C GLY A 57 11.69 -9.69 8.02
N ARG A 58 11.39 -8.71 8.85
CA ARG A 58 10.07 -8.60 9.53
C ARG A 58 8.94 -8.38 8.55
N PHE A 59 9.14 -7.54 7.54
CA PHE A 59 8.18 -7.30 6.48
C PHE A 59 7.85 -8.60 5.73
N LEU A 60 8.83 -9.37 5.32
CA LEU A 60 8.62 -10.63 4.61
C LEU A 60 7.86 -11.64 5.47
N ARG A 61 8.16 -11.74 6.76
CA ARG A 61 7.39 -12.59 7.68
C ARG A 61 5.94 -12.12 7.84
N ALA A 62 5.72 -10.82 7.87
CA ALA A 62 4.36 -10.26 7.91
C ALA A 62 3.59 -10.58 6.63
N MET A 63 4.22 -10.52 5.46
CA MET A 63 3.61 -10.89 4.18
C MET A 63 3.19 -12.36 4.18
N GLU A 64 4.04 -13.24 4.66
CA GLU A 64 3.72 -14.66 4.79
C GLU A 64 2.50 -14.89 5.71
N TYR A 65 2.47 -14.21 6.85
CA TYR A 65 1.33 -14.28 7.79
C TYR A 65 0.03 -13.73 7.18
N LEU A 66 0.10 -12.64 6.45
CA LEU A 66 -1.05 -12.00 5.80
C LEU A 66 -1.51 -12.74 4.53
N GLY A 67 -0.74 -13.70 4.03
CA GLY A 67 -1.02 -14.36 2.77
C GLY A 67 -0.90 -13.44 1.55
N ALA A 68 -0.01 -12.46 1.61
CA ALA A 68 0.18 -11.44 0.58
C ALA A 68 1.53 -11.59 -0.12
N ARG A 69 1.62 -11.06 -1.34
CA ARG A 69 2.91 -10.83 -1.99
C ARG A 69 3.44 -9.47 -1.56
N GLY A 70 4.70 -9.42 -1.15
CA GLY A 70 5.33 -8.19 -0.70
C GLY A 70 6.57 -7.82 -1.51
N ASN A 71 6.78 -6.53 -1.68
CA ASN A 71 7.98 -5.98 -2.28
C ASN A 71 8.37 -4.69 -1.58
N MET A 72 9.66 -4.37 -1.58
CA MET A 72 10.18 -3.19 -0.90
C MET A 72 11.04 -2.35 -1.83
N GLY A 73 10.94 -1.04 -1.66
CA GLY A 73 11.87 -0.06 -2.18
C GLY A 73 12.83 0.46 -1.10
N ASP A 74 13.72 1.33 -1.52
CA ASP A 74 14.75 1.89 -0.64
C ASP A 74 14.84 3.42 -0.79
N LEU A 75 13.69 4.09 -0.88
CA LEU A 75 13.63 5.54 -0.87
C LEU A 75 14.22 6.09 0.42
N ASP A 76 14.85 7.24 0.33
CA ASP A 76 15.44 7.89 1.51
C ASP A 76 14.40 8.11 2.60
N ASP A 77 14.73 7.67 3.80
CA ASP A 77 13.93 7.84 5.01
C ASP A 77 14.83 8.24 6.19
N SER A 78 15.86 9.04 5.89
CA SER A 78 16.77 9.58 6.90
C SER A 78 16.04 10.57 7.81
N PRO A 79 16.59 10.83 9.02
CA PRO A 79 15.94 11.73 10.00
C PRO A 79 15.69 13.15 9.47
N GLU A 80 16.46 13.60 8.49
CA GLU A 80 16.32 14.92 7.88
C GLU A 80 15.02 15.07 7.11
N GLN A 81 14.44 13.98 6.61
CA GLN A 81 13.18 13.95 5.87
C GLN A 81 13.12 15.01 4.76
N LEU A 82 14.18 15.11 3.95
CA LEU A 82 14.20 15.99 2.81
C LEU A 82 13.11 15.59 1.81
N PRO A 83 12.43 16.55 1.16
CA PRO A 83 11.43 16.24 0.15
C PRO A 83 12.00 15.37 -0.96
N LEU A 84 11.26 14.33 -1.35
CA LEU A 84 11.55 13.52 -2.54
C LEU A 84 10.83 14.10 -3.75
N LEU A 85 11.44 13.93 -4.92
CA LEU A 85 10.78 14.28 -6.18
C LEU A 85 9.57 13.35 -6.40
N GLU A 86 8.45 13.92 -6.79
CA GLU A 86 7.20 13.16 -7.00
C GLU A 86 7.38 12.06 -8.05
N ASP A 87 8.13 12.34 -9.12
CA ASP A 87 8.41 11.35 -10.17
C ASP A 87 9.28 10.20 -9.65
N GLU A 88 10.22 10.45 -8.76
CA GLU A 88 11.04 9.41 -8.12
C GLU A 88 10.17 8.46 -7.30
N VAL A 89 9.25 9.01 -6.52
CA VAL A 89 8.30 8.21 -5.73
C VAL A 89 7.38 7.42 -6.65
N GLY A 90 6.83 8.04 -7.67
CA GLY A 90 5.95 7.40 -8.66
C GLY A 90 6.63 6.27 -9.42
N ASP A 91 7.85 6.49 -9.89
CA ASP A 91 8.64 5.47 -10.60
C ASP A 91 8.94 4.26 -9.71
N THR A 92 9.25 4.51 -8.45
CA THR A 92 9.46 3.45 -7.46
C THR A 92 8.19 2.63 -7.27
N ILE A 93 7.03 3.26 -7.11
CA ILE A 93 5.74 2.57 -6.98
C ILE A 93 5.50 1.67 -8.19
N MET A 94 5.62 2.21 -9.40
CA MET A 94 5.34 1.45 -10.62
C MET A 94 6.31 0.28 -10.81
N SER A 95 7.58 0.44 -10.49
CA SER A 95 8.57 -0.65 -10.56
C SER A 95 8.26 -1.78 -9.59
N LEU A 96 7.76 -1.47 -8.38
CA LEU A 96 7.43 -2.45 -7.35
C LEU A 96 6.11 -3.18 -7.63
N LEU A 97 5.15 -2.53 -8.27
CA LEU A 97 3.85 -3.11 -8.61
C LEU A 97 3.85 -3.93 -9.90
N SER A 98 4.94 -3.92 -10.69
CA SER A 98 5.11 -4.75 -11.89
C SER A 98 4.02 -4.58 -12.96
N CYS A 99 3.49 -3.38 -13.16
CA CYS A 99 2.50 -3.04 -14.21
C CYS A 99 1.20 -3.88 -14.18
N GLU A 100 0.85 -4.47 -13.04
CA GLU A 100 -0.41 -5.20 -12.89
C GLU A 100 -1.61 -4.25 -12.85
N ARG A 101 -2.79 -4.78 -13.17
CA ARG A 101 -4.06 -4.09 -12.96
C ARG A 101 -4.64 -4.50 -11.62
N PHE A 102 -5.11 -3.52 -10.86
CA PHE A 102 -5.73 -3.74 -9.56
C PHE A 102 -7.20 -3.29 -9.60
N ASP A 103 -8.03 -3.93 -8.81
CA ASP A 103 -9.42 -3.53 -8.60
C ASP A 103 -9.52 -2.44 -7.53
N LEU A 104 -8.58 -2.42 -6.61
CA LEU A 104 -8.49 -1.47 -5.50
C LEU A 104 -7.03 -1.21 -5.15
N VAL A 105 -6.71 0.04 -4.88
CA VAL A 105 -5.42 0.43 -4.29
C VAL A 105 -5.67 1.18 -2.98
N ILE A 106 -5.06 0.70 -1.92
CA ILE A 106 -5.09 1.31 -0.59
C ILE A 106 -3.76 2.01 -0.33
N THR A 107 -3.81 3.24 0.14
CA THR A 107 -2.61 4.01 0.47
C THR A 107 -2.90 4.98 1.62
N HIS A 108 -1.89 5.77 2.02
CA HIS A 108 -2.02 6.81 3.03
C HIS A 108 -2.95 7.96 2.60
N SER A 109 -3.33 8.79 3.56
CA SER A 109 -4.00 10.06 3.29
C SER A 109 -2.99 11.11 2.81
N PRO A 110 -3.28 11.87 1.73
CA PRO A 110 -2.42 12.95 1.29
C PRO A 110 -2.43 14.16 2.23
N TYR A 111 -3.34 14.20 3.18
CA TYR A 111 -3.52 15.30 4.15
C TYR A 111 -2.96 14.98 5.54
N GLY A 112 -2.40 13.79 5.71
CA GLY A 112 -1.95 13.25 6.99
C GLY A 112 -3.00 12.34 7.64
N GLU A 113 -2.55 11.63 8.64
CA GLU A 113 -3.34 10.69 9.44
C GLU A 113 -3.52 11.30 10.85
N TYR A 114 -3.47 10.50 11.92
CA TYR A 114 -3.46 11.04 13.29
C TYR A 114 -2.17 11.82 13.60
N THR A 115 -1.09 11.55 12.87
CA THR A 115 0.13 12.37 12.81
C THR A 115 0.47 12.69 11.36
N ARG A 116 1.28 13.72 11.13
CA ARG A 116 1.77 14.06 9.79
C ARG A 116 3.16 13.47 9.61
N HIS A 117 3.33 12.70 8.53
CA HIS A 117 4.62 12.15 8.13
C HIS A 117 4.85 12.45 6.65
N ARG A 118 5.99 13.07 6.33
CA ARG A 118 6.29 13.49 4.95
C ARG A 118 6.22 12.34 3.95
N ARG A 119 6.84 11.20 4.27
CA ARG A 119 6.84 10.04 3.37
C ARG A 119 5.45 9.46 3.15
N HIS A 120 4.57 9.48 4.14
CA HIS A 120 3.17 9.07 3.98
C HIS A 120 2.44 9.98 3.00
N GLU A 121 2.59 11.28 3.15
CA GLU A 121 1.93 12.28 2.28
C GLU A 121 2.47 12.20 0.84
N GLU A 122 3.78 12.06 0.66
CA GLU A 122 4.41 11.90 -0.65
C GLU A 122 3.96 10.61 -1.35
N THR A 123 3.87 9.51 -0.61
CA THR A 123 3.35 8.23 -1.13
C THR A 123 1.91 8.38 -1.61
N ALA A 124 1.04 8.95 -0.79
CA ALA A 124 -0.36 9.15 -1.13
C ALA A 124 -0.53 10.06 -2.35
N LYS A 125 0.19 11.15 -2.42
CA LYS A 125 0.16 12.08 -3.56
C LYS A 125 0.61 11.41 -4.86
N ALA A 126 1.69 10.62 -4.80
CA ALA A 126 2.19 9.89 -5.95
C ALA A 126 1.20 8.83 -6.44
N VAL A 127 0.58 8.07 -5.55
CA VAL A 127 -0.48 7.11 -5.90
C VAL A 127 -1.66 7.80 -6.57
N CYS A 128 -2.14 8.90 -6.00
CA CYS A 128 -3.24 9.68 -6.57
C CYS A 128 -2.91 10.20 -7.98
N LYS A 129 -1.71 10.71 -8.19
CA LYS A 129 -1.26 11.19 -9.49
C LYS A 129 -1.20 10.07 -10.53
N LEU A 130 -0.65 8.92 -10.17
CA LEU A 130 -0.56 7.75 -11.05
C LEU A 130 -1.95 7.24 -11.45
N TRP A 131 -2.87 7.22 -10.51
CA TRP A 131 -4.26 6.84 -10.77
C TRP A 131 -4.96 7.83 -11.70
N LYS A 132 -4.87 9.13 -11.42
CA LYS A 132 -5.51 10.19 -12.24
C LYS A 132 -4.95 10.25 -13.65
N SER A 133 -3.68 9.96 -13.85
CA SER A 133 -3.03 9.93 -15.18
C SER A 133 -3.30 8.64 -15.97
N GLY A 134 -3.94 7.63 -15.35
CA GLY A 134 -4.21 6.34 -15.96
C GLY A 134 -3.02 5.37 -15.98
N ASN A 135 -1.88 5.74 -15.36
CA ASN A 135 -0.71 4.87 -15.28
C ASN A 135 -0.90 3.74 -14.25
N LEU A 136 -1.75 3.96 -13.26
CA LEU A 136 -2.15 2.97 -12.27
C LEU A 136 -3.64 2.71 -12.44
N SER A 137 -3.99 1.48 -12.85
CA SER A 137 -5.38 1.05 -12.97
C SER A 137 -5.93 0.59 -11.62
N ALA A 138 -7.01 1.17 -11.24
CA ALA A 138 -7.78 0.73 -10.07
C ALA A 138 -9.25 1.20 -10.19
#